data_6d970f570070441966cd7409245181c6
#
_entry.id   6d970f570070441966cd7409245181c6
#
_cell.length_a   1.000
_cell.length_b   1.000
_cell.length_c   1.000
_cell.angle_alpha   90.00
_cell.angle_beta   90.00
_cell.angle_gamma   90.00
#
_symmetry.space_group_name_H-M   'P 1'
#
loop_
_entity.id
_entity.type
_entity.pdbx_description
1 polymer ?
#
loop_
_entity_poly.entity_id
_entity_poly.type
_entity_poly.pdbx_seq_one_letter_code
_entity_poly.pdbx_strand_id
1 'polypeptide(L)'
;MSRLLILLFLLLPLTVVASESEKIRVFVSIPPQKQFVEKIGGALVDVQVMLPAGQSPETYTPSPRMLASLSGARLYFQIGVPFEVSWTAAIQSVNPTIKIATCCDQFIGSAATADDEHHDLHIWSSPDYVKRLAQQIRDELTIIDPAHQSSYETGFRQFTSELDALSVSISNKLSARRTRYFIVSHAAWGYFAEQFGLVQLALEENGKESGPRSLLDMIRVAHEEKIHTLFMVKQYQTPVVKSLARELDAVIVEMDPLADDYLANMVVVSDQIAGALK
;
A
#
# COMPACT_ATOMS: atom_id res chain seq x y z
N MET A 1 65.95 -23.59 -49.24
CA MET A 1 65.51 -23.90 -47.85
C MET A 1 64.57 -22.80 -47.40
N SER A 2 63.25 -23.00 -47.60
CA SER A 2 62.21 -21.98 -47.26
C SER A 2 61.68 -22.27 -45.88
N ARG A 3 61.83 -21.28 -44.92
CA ARG A 3 61.33 -21.39 -43.58
C ARG A 3 59.92 -20.83 -43.56
N LEU A 4 58.93 -21.72 -43.38
CA LEU A 4 57.50 -21.37 -43.18
C LEU A 4 57.30 -20.88 -41.73
N LEU A 5 56.95 -19.59 -41.53
CA LEU A 5 56.58 -19.02 -40.23
C LEU A 5 55.08 -19.26 -40.02
N ILE A 6 54.73 -20.17 -39.12
CA ILE A 6 53.32 -20.35 -38.68
C ILE A 6 53.02 -19.32 -37.60
N LEU A 7 52.16 -18.33 -37.95
CA LEU A 7 51.63 -17.36 -37.00
C LEU A 7 50.45 -17.99 -36.25
N LEU A 8 50.65 -18.31 -34.99
CA LEU A 8 49.62 -18.85 -34.11
C LEU A 8 48.78 -17.67 -33.58
N PHE A 9 47.56 -17.49 -34.11
CA PHE A 9 46.62 -16.50 -33.60
C PHE A 9 46.01 -17.04 -32.30
N LEU A 10 46.40 -16.48 -31.16
CA LEU A 10 45.79 -16.77 -29.87
C LEU A 10 44.45 -16.03 -29.80
N LEU A 11 43.35 -16.74 -30.00
CA LEU A 11 41.99 -16.25 -29.72
C LEU A 11 41.79 -16.20 -28.20
N LEU A 12 42.00 -15.03 -27.59
CA LEU A 12 41.58 -14.76 -26.22
C LEU A 12 40.05 -14.65 -26.18
N PRO A 13 39.34 -15.39 -25.31
CA PRO A 13 37.91 -15.20 -25.14
C PRO A 13 37.68 -13.84 -24.50
N LEU A 14 36.95 -12.95 -25.17
CA LEU A 14 36.39 -11.76 -24.54
C LEU A 14 35.30 -12.23 -23.57
N THR A 15 35.64 -12.30 -22.29
CA THR A 15 34.63 -12.39 -21.23
C THR A 15 33.93 -11.04 -21.16
N VAL A 16 32.73 -10.97 -21.73
CA VAL A 16 31.80 -9.87 -21.48
C VAL A 16 31.39 -9.97 -20.01
N VAL A 17 32.04 -9.19 -19.16
CA VAL A 17 31.54 -8.96 -17.79
C VAL A 17 30.25 -8.14 -17.97
N ALA A 18 29.11 -8.79 -17.82
CA ALA A 18 27.84 -8.08 -17.71
C ALA A 18 27.97 -7.14 -16.49
N SER A 19 28.03 -5.84 -16.74
CA SER A 19 27.93 -4.83 -15.68
C SER A 19 26.57 -5.04 -15.02
N GLU A 20 26.53 -5.44 -13.76
CA GLU A 20 25.30 -5.37 -12.99
C GLU A 20 24.83 -3.91 -13.05
N SER A 21 23.69 -3.70 -13.69
CA SER A 21 23.06 -2.37 -13.72
C SER A 21 22.81 -1.93 -12.28
N GLU A 22 23.31 -0.77 -11.91
CA GLU A 22 23.06 -0.21 -10.59
C GLU A 22 21.55 -0.07 -10.40
N LYS A 23 21.01 -0.68 -9.33
CA LYS A 23 19.57 -0.65 -9.04
C LYS A 23 19.09 0.77 -8.78
N ILE A 24 17.91 1.08 -9.30
CA ILE A 24 17.25 2.34 -9.01
C ILE A 24 16.81 2.35 -7.56
N ARG A 25 17.36 3.24 -6.74
CA ARG A 25 16.92 3.40 -5.37
C ARG A 25 15.61 4.19 -5.33
N VAL A 26 14.57 3.51 -4.80
CA VAL A 26 13.21 4.02 -4.69
C VAL A 26 12.81 4.07 -3.22
N PHE A 27 12.18 5.16 -2.81
CA PHE A 27 11.51 5.24 -1.52
C PHE A 27 9.99 5.18 -1.69
N VAL A 28 9.33 4.61 -0.70
CA VAL A 28 7.87 4.55 -0.58
C VAL A 28 7.47 4.97 0.84
N SER A 29 6.28 5.51 1.02
CA SER A 29 5.84 5.99 2.32
C SER A 29 5.48 4.87 3.27
N ILE A 30 4.74 3.87 2.81
CA ILE A 30 4.18 2.80 3.64
C ILE A 30 4.58 1.40 3.16
N PRO A 31 4.59 0.40 4.06
CA PRO A 31 5.05 -0.96 3.74
C PRO A 31 4.36 -1.61 2.52
N PRO A 32 3.02 -1.56 2.33
CA PRO A 32 2.37 -2.18 1.17
C PRO A 32 2.90 -1.69 -0.19
N GLN A 33 3.25 -0.40 -0.31
CA GLN A 33 3.79 0.17 -1.55
C GLN A 33 5.11 -0.49 -2.00
N LYS A 34 5.88 -1.03 -1.04
CA LYS A 34 7.13 -1.72 -1.37
C LYS A 34 6.86 -2.89 -2.31
N GLN A 35 5.89 -3.75 -1.97
CA GLN A 35 5.53 -4.87 -2.84
C GLN A 35 5.07 -4.40 -4.22
N PHE A 36 4.32 -3.28 -4.31
CA PHE A 36 3.85 -2.75 -5.60
C PHE A 36 5.03 -2.37 -6.50
N VAL A 37 6.01 -1.64 -5.95
CA VAL A 37 7.19 -1.22 -6.71
C VAL A 37 8.08 -2.42 -7.06
N GLU A 38 8.28 -3.37 -6.14
CA GLU A 38 9.09 -4.58 -6.37
C GLU A 38 8.45 -5.50 -7.42
N LYS A 39 7.12 -5.65 -7.44
CA LYS A 39 6.40 -6.43 -8.46
C LYS A 39 6.58 -5.86 -9.87
N ILE A 40 6.70 -4.55 -10.00
CA ILE A 40 6.83 -3.87 -11.29
C ILE A 40 8.30 -3.72 -11.70
N GLY A 41 9.15 -3.30 -10.77
CA GLY A 41 10.56 -3.01 -11.02
C GLY A 41 11.48 -4.23 -10.99
N GLY A 42 11.07 -5.30 -10.31
CA GLY A 42 11.84 -6.53 -10.17
C GLY A 42 13.26 -6.31 -9.65
N ALA A 43 14.23 -6.90 -10.31
CA ALA A 43 15.65 -6.81 -9.95
C ALA A 43 16.27 -5.41 -10.23
N LEU A 44 15.56 -4.54 -10.95
CA LEU A 44 16.05 -3.22 -11.36
C LEU A 44 15.89 -2.14 -10.27
N VAL A 45 15.14 -2.43 -9.21
CA VAL A 45 14.86 -1.49 -8.12
C VAL A 45 15.42 -1.96 -6.78
N ASP A 46 15.75 -1.00 -5.91
CA ASP A 46 16.05 -1.17 -4.49
C ASP A 46 15.06 -0.31 -3.71
N VAL A 47 14.06 -0.94 -3.05
CA VAL A 47 12.94 -0.23 -2.46
C VAL A 47 13.10 -0.13 -0.95
N GLN A 48 13.02 1.10 -0.43
CA GLN A 48 13.07 1.41 0.99
C GLN A 48 11.76 2.06 1.44
N VAL A 49 11.33 1.71 2.66
CA VAL A 49 10.08 2.22 3.25
C VAL A 49 10.42 3.31 4.26
N MET A 50 9.70 4.44 4.21
CA MET A 50 9.88 5.52 5.17
C MET A 50 9.27 5.21 6.52
N LEU A 51 8.06 4.64 6.54
CA LEU A 51 7.34 4.29 7.77
C LEU A 51 7.88 2.96 8.32
N PRO A 52 8.49 2.93 9.52
CA PRO A 52 8.90 1.69 10.15
C PRO A 52 7.71 0.79 10.50
N ALA A 53 7.92 -0.52 10.50
CA ALA A 53 6.90 -1.48 10.90
C ALA A 53 6.31 -1.16 12.29
N GLY A 54 4.98 -1.26 12.41
CA GLY A 54 4.26 -1.03 13.67
C GLY A 54 4.02 0.43 14.04
N GLN A 55 4.48 1.39 13.23
CA GLN A 55 4.16 2.81 13.41
C GLN A 55 2.86 3.18 12.67
N SER A 56 2.17 4.21 13.18
CA SER A 56 1.01 4.79 12.48
C SER A 56 1.47 5.91 11.55
N PRO A 57 1.04 5.93 10.28
CA PRO A 57 1.38 7.01 9.34
C PRO A 57 0.83 8.38 9.76
N GLU A 58 -0.20 8.40 10.60
CA GLU A 58 -0.84 9.63 11.08
C GLU A 58 0.01 10.37 12.14
N THR A 59 0.78 9.61 12.93
CA THR A 59 1.56 10.17 14.05
C THR A 59 3.08 10.06 13.83
N TYR A 60 3.50 9.42 12.75
CA TYR A 60 4.91 9.19 12.46
C TYR A 60 5.65 10.49 12.13
N THR A 61 6.87 10.59 12.66
CA THR A 61 7.81 11.65 12.32
C THR A 61 9.13 11.02 11.90
N PRO A 62 9.55 11.19 10.62
CA PRO A 62 10.83 10.67 10.14
C PRO A 62 12.01 11.18 10.95
N SER A 63 12.97 10.31 11.23
CA SER A 63 14.21 10.70 11.91
C SER A 63 15.18 11.39 10.94
N PRO A 64 16.15 12.20 11.43
CA PRO A 64 17.22 12.77 10.59
C PRO A 64 18.02 11.72 9.82
N ARG A 65 18.16 10.51 10.38
CA ARG A 65 18.82 9.39 9.71
C ARG A 65 18.00 8.88 8.52
N MET A 66 16.67 8.80 8.66
CA MET A 66 15.76 8.43 7.58
C MET A 66 15.86 9.47 6.45
N LEU A 67 15.84 10.77 6.77
CA LEU A 67 16.04 11.82 5.77
C LEU A 67 17.38 11.69 5.03
N ALA A 68 18.47 11.47 5.77
CA ALA A 68 19.81 11.31 5.16
C ALA A 68 19.85 10.11 4.19
N SER A 69 19.09 9.04 4.44
CA SER A 69 19.04 7.88 3.55
C SER A 69 18.42 8.16 2.17
N LEU A 70 17.61 9.22 2.05
CA LEU A 70 17.02 9.67 0.79
C LEU A 70 18.02 10.37 -0.15
N SER A 71 19.23 10.71 0.32
CA SER A 71 20.23 11.48 -0.46
C SER A 71 20.63 10.80 -1.79
N GLY A 72 20.56 9.47 -1.86
CA GLY A 72 20.86 8.70 -3.09
C GLY A 72 19.63 8.14 -3.80
N ALA A 73 18.42 8.51 -3.37
CA ALA A 73 17.20 8.05 -4.01
C ALA A 73 16.95 8.78 -5.34
N ARG A 74 16.44 8.06 -6.33
CA ARG A 74 16.03 8.66 -7.61
C ARG A 74 14.53 8.95 -7.66
N LEU A 75 13.73 8.21 -6.88
CA LEU A 75 12.28 8.29 -6.92
C LEU A 75 11.70 8.08 -5.51
N TYR A 76 10.66 8.84 -5.18
CA TYR A 76 9.87 8.68 -3.98
C TYR A 76 8.39 8.67 -4.34
N PHE A 77 7.70 7.56 -4.06
CA PHE A 77 6.25 7.43 -4.23
C PHE A 77 5.54 7.81 -2.94
N GLN A 78 4.83 8.92 -2.98
CA GLN A 78 3.91 9.34 -1.93
C GLN A 78 2.54 8.68 -2.11
N ILE A 79 1.78 8.55 -1.02
CA ILE A 79 0.44 7.96 -1.01
C ILE A 79 -0.61 8.85 -0.31
N GLY A 80 -0.22 10.05 0.12
CA GLY A 80 -1.11 11.03 0.73
C GLY A 80 -1.15 10.99 2.27
N VAL A 81 -0.29 10.18 2.93
CA VAL A 81 -0.27 10.10 4.39
C VAL A 81 0.25 11.40 5.03
N PRO A 82 -0.23 11.77 6.24
CA PRO A 82 -0.01 13.10 6.82
C PRO A 82 1.45 13.54 6.95
N PHE A 83 2.36 12.63 7.29
CA PHE A 83 3.77 13.01 7.45
C PHE A 83 4.43 13.49 6.15
N GLU A 84 3.94 13.09 4.98
CA GLU A 84 4.51 13.49 3.68
C GLU A 84 4.45 15.00 3.46
N VAL A 85 3.32 15.62 3.81
CA VAL A 85 3.13 17.07 3.66
C VAL A 85 4.19 17.84 4.43
N SER A 86 4.45 17.45 5.68
CA SER A 86 5.41 18.12 6.56
C SER A 86 6.87 17.91 6.12
N TRP A 87 7.18 16.82 5.41
CA TRP A 87 8.56 16.42 5.14
C TRP A 87 9.00 16.59 3.68
N THR A 88 8.09 16.86 2.75
CA THR A 88 8.43 17.05 1.32
C THR A 88 9.52 18.10 1.12
N ALA A 89 9.44 19.27 1.76
CA ALA A 89 10.45 20.32 1.64
C ALA A 89 11.82 19.89 2.20
N ALA A 90 11.83 19.16 3.32
CA ALA A 90 13.05 18.64 3.90
C ALA A 90 13.70 17.57 3.00
N ILE A 91 12.90 16.69 2.41
CA ILE A 91 13.36 15.68 1.44
C ILE A 91 14.00 16.34 0.23
N GLN A 92 13.35 17.35 -0.35
CA GLN A 92 13.89 18.11 -1.49
C GLN A 92 15.17 18.88 -1.14
N SER A 93 15.30 19.34 0.10
CA SER A 93 16.52 20.00 0.59
C SER A 93 17.70 19.04 0.68
N VAL A 94 17.47 17.79 1.11
CA VAL A 94 18.51 16.74 1.22
C VAL A 94 18.86 16.17 -0.15
N ASN A 95 17.87 16.04 -1.04
CA ASN A 95 18.04 15.52 -2.40
C ASN A 95 17.25 16.37 -3.41
N PRO A 96 17.84 17.45 -3.94
CA PRO A 96 17.13 18.32 -4.92
C PRO A 96 16.78 17.64 -6.25
N THR A 97 17.39 16.49 -6.53
CA THR A 97 17.19 15.75 -7.80
C THR A 97 16.18 14.60 -7.68
N ILE A 98 15.71 14.32 -6.47
CA ILE A 98 14.71 13.25 -6.27
C ILE A 98 13.43 13.58 -7.01
N LYS A 99 12.93 12.63 -7.80
CA LYS A 99 11.60 12.75 -8.36
C LYS A 99 10.58 12.29 -7.30
N ILE A 100 9.66 13.17 -6.94
CA ILE A 100 8.54 12.86 -6.04
C ILE A 100 7.32 12.61 -6.91
N ALA A 101 6.75 11.42 -6.81
CA ALA A 101 5.53 11.02 -7.51
C ALA A 101 4.38 10.91 -6.48
N THR A 102 3.46 11.86 -6.54
CA THR A 102 2.27 11.90 -5.68
C THR A 102 1.14 11.15 -6.37
N CYS A 103 0.64 10.07 -5.75
CA CYS A 103 -0.35 9.20 -6.39
C CYS A 103 -1.79 9.73 -6.26
N CYS A 104 -2.06 10.53 -5.24
CA CYS A 104 -3.43 10.78 -4.80
C CYS A 104 -4.15 11.89 -5.58
N ASP A 105 -3.44 12.85 -6.16
CA ASP A 105 -4.04 13.98 -6.88
C ASP A 105 -4.95 13.54 -8.04
N GLN A 106 -4.70 12.38 -8.64
CA GLN A 106 -5.50 11.84 -9.74
C GLN A 106 -6.72 11.04 -9.26
N PHE A 107 -6.71 10.56 -8.01
CA PHE A 107 -7.73 9.64 -7.47
C PHE A 107 -8.66 10.35 -6.48
N ILE A 108 -8.13 11.32 -5.77
CA ILE A 108 -8.89 12.18 -4.87
C ILE A 108 -9.76 13.16 -5.67
N GLY A 109 -9.78 13.00 -6.98
CA GLY A 109 -10.67 13.58 -7.99
C GLY A 109 -11.40 14.87 -7.59
N SER A 110 -11.98 15.55 -8.52
CA SER A 110 -12.84 16.74 -8.41
C SER A 110 -13.97 16.71 -7.34
N ALA A 111 -14.08 15.67 -6.51
CA ALA A 111 -14.99 15.58 -5.37
C ALA A 111 -14.40 16.16 -4.07
N ALA A 112 -13.06 16.33 -3.98
CA ALA A 112 -12.49 17.09 -2.88
C ALA A 112 -12.69 18.58 -3.15
N THR A 113 -13.84 19.11 -2.75
CA THR A 113 -13.97 20.55 -2.49
C THR A 113 -13.05 20.85 -1.31
N ALA A 114 -12.41 22.01 -1.30
CA ALA A 114 -11.46 22.43 -0.26
C ALA A 114 -12.04 22.43 1.17
N ASP A 115 -13.31 22.09 1.32
CA ASP A 115 -14.06 21.99 2.59
C ASP A 115 -14.23 20.54 3.09
N ASP A 116 -13.80 19.51 2.34
CA ASP A 116 -13.94 18.11 2.77
C ASP A 116 -12.73 17.71 3.63
N GLU A 117 -12.74 18.09 4.90
CA GLU A 117 -11.71 17.71 5.91
C GLU A 117 -11.64 16.19 6.19
N HIS A 118 -12.44 15.35 5.50
CA HIS A 118 -12.64 13.94 5.83
C HIS A 118 -12.31 13.04 4.65
N HIS A 119 -11.08 13.12 4.14
CA HIS A 119 -10.63 12.24 3.05
C HIS A 119 -10.05 10.94 3.62
N ASP A 120 -10.68 9.80 3.29
CA ASP A 120 -10.08 8.49 3.53
C ASP A 120 -8.82 8.35 2.67
N LEU A 121 -7.67 8.23 3.32
CA LEU A 121 -6.37 8.12 2.63
C LEU A 121 -6.01 6.67 2.30
N HIS A 122 -6.79 5.67 2.77
CA HIS A 122 -6.44 4.25 2.70
C HIS A 122 -6.79 3.62 1.34
N ILE A 123 -6.45 4.31 0.24
CA ILE A 123 -6.74 3.85 -1.14
C ILE A 123 -6.15 2.47 -1.44
N TRP A 124 -5.04 2.10 -0.78
CA TRP A 124 -4.41 0.80 -0.97
C TRP A 124 -5.23 -0.37 -0.42
N SER A 125 -6.28 -0.13 0.39
CA SER A 125 -7.18 -1.19 0.84
C SER A 125 -8.02 -1.78 -0.31
N SER A 126 -8.12 -1.11 -1.46
CA SER A 126 -8.83 -1.59 -2.65
C SER A 126 -7.86 -2.08 -3.73
N PRO A 127 -7.93 -3.35 -4.16
CA PRO A 127 -7.16 -3.86 -5.31
C PRO A 127 -7.35 -3.06 -6.59
N ASP A 128 -8.54 -2.48 -6.84
CA ASP A 128 -8.78 -1.66 -8.03
C ASP A 128 -8.03 -0.33 -7.99
N TYR A 129 -7.91 0.31 -6.83
CA TYR A 129 -7.07 1.48 -6.68
C TYR A 129 -5.58 1.12 -6.76
N VAL A 130 -5.16 -0.03 -6.23
CA VAL A 130 -3.77 -0.51 -6.37
C VAL A 130 -3.39 -0.74 -7.83
N LYS A 131 -4.30 -1.15 -8.72
CA LYS A 131 -4.02 -1.23 -10.16
C LYS A 131 -3.66 0.14 -10.77
N ARG A 132 -4.32 1.21 -10.31
CA ARG A 132 -4.01 2.58 -10.75
C ARG A 132 -2.65 3.04 -10.22
N LEU A 133 -2.34 2.72 -8.95
CA LEU A 133 -1.01 2.96 -8.37
C LEU A 133 0.08 2.20 -9.16
N ALA A 134 -0.19 0.96 -9.53
CA ALA A 134 0.70 0.14 -10.33
C ALA A 134 0.98 0.77 -11.72
N GLN A 135 -0.04 1.33 -12.34
CA GLN A 135 0.13 2.07 -13.61
C GLN A 135 1.07 3.25 -13.44
N GLN A 136 0.87 4.08 -12.41
CA GLN A 136 1.74 5.20 -12.13
C GLN A 136 3.18 4.77 -11.84
N ILE A 137 3.37 3.71 -11.05
CA ILE A 137 4.70 3.17 -10.75
C ILE A 137 5.42 2.75 -12.04
N ARG A 138 4.74 2.03 -12.94
CA ARG A 138 5.28 1.67 -14.27
C ARG A 138 5.69 2.90 -15.07
N ASP A 139 4.84 3.90 -15.12
CA ASP A 139 5.06 5.11 -15.93
C ASP A 139 6.27 5.90 -15.38
N GLU A 140 6.35 6.07 -14.07
CA GLU A 140 7.44 6.78 -13.42
C GLU A 140 8.79 6.04 -13.55
N LEU A 141 8.80 4.72 -13.40
CA LEU A 141 10.00 3.91 -13.62
C LEU A 141 10.44 3.99 -15.09
N THR A 142 9.51 3.97 -16.03
CA THR A 142 9.80 4.12 -17.47
C THR A 142 10.40 5.49 -17.79
N ILE A 143 9.93 6.56 -17.15
CA ILE A 143 10.47 7.92 -17.36
C ILE A 143 11.92 8.04 -16.91
N ILE A 144 12.26 7.46 -15.76
CA ILE A 144 13.63 7.57 -15.20
C ILE A 144 14.61 6.53 -15.76
N ASP A 145 14.09 5.47 -16.36
CA ASP A 145 14.88 4.38 -16.94
C ASP A 145 14.19 3.77 -18.19
N PRO A 146 14.15 4.52 -19.28
CA PRO A 146 13.47 4.10 -20.52
C PRO A 146 14.08 2.87 -21.18
N ALA A 147 15.34 2.53 -20.88
CA ALA A 147 16.01 1.35 -21.42
C ALA A 147 15.33 0.03 -20.97
N HIS A 148 14.66 0.04 -19.82
CA HIS A 148 14.00 -1.14 -19.26
C HIS A 148 12.46 -1.08 -19.31
N GLN A 149 11.89 -0.20 -20.15
CA GLN A 149 10.43 -0.03 -20.29
C GLN A 149 9.69 -1.36 -20.47
N SER A 150 10.21 -2.28 -21.28
CA SER A 150 9.56 -3.58 -21.52
C SER A 150 9.51 -4.48 -20.28
N SER A 151 10.50 -4.37 -19.41
CA SER A 151 10.55 -5.10 -18.13
C SER A 151 9.49 -4.55 -17.18
N TYR A 152 9.37 -3.23 -17.05
CA TYR A 152 8.34 -2.57 -16.22
C TYR A 152 6.92 -2.86 -16.72
N GLU A 153 6.71 -2.86 -18.04
CA GLU A 153 5.42 -3.22 -18.62
C GLU A 153 5.06 -4.68 -18.34
N THR A 154 6.04 -5.59 -18.38
CA THR A 154 5.83 -7.01 -18.06
C THR A 154 5.45 -7.17 -16.58
N GLY A 155 6.21 -6.56 -15.66
CA GLY A 155 5.91 -6.58 -14.22
C GLY A 155 4.54 -5.97 -13.91
N PHE A 156 4.18 -4.86 -14.54
CA PHE A 156 2.88 -4.23 -14.41
C PHE A 156 1.74 -5.17 -14.83
N ARG A 157 1.83 -5.81 -16.00
CA ARG A 157 0.79 -6.75 -16.47
C ARG A 157 0.65 -7.95 -15.56
N GLN A 158 1.76 -8.51 -15.08
CA GLN A 158 1.73 -9.63 -14.15
C GLN A 158 1.06 -9.22 -12.84
N PHE A 159 1.47 -8.10 -12.25
CA PHE A 159 0.91 -7.63 -10.98
C PHE A 159 -0.57 -7.28 -11.10
N THR A 160 -1.00 -6.61 -12.16
CA THR A 160 -2.43 -6.30 -12.37
C THR A 160 -3.26 -7.57 -12.57
N SER A 161 -2.73 -8.62 -13.21
CA SER A 161 -3.39 -9.92 -13.31
C SER A 161 -3.55 -10.61 -11.94
N GLU A 162 -2.53 -10.49 -11.05
CA GLU A 162 -2.62 -10.99 -9.67
C GLU A 162 -3.70 -10.24 -8.87
N LEU A 163 -3.81 -8.91 -9.04
CA LEU A 163 -4.83 -8.08 -8.40
C LEU A 163 -6.25 -8.40 -8.91
N ASP A 164 -6.41 -8.68 -10.21
CA ASP A 164 -7.69 -9.11 -10.78
C ASP A 164 -8.13 -10.48 -10.21
N ALA A 165 -7.20 -11.43 -10.14
CA ALA A 165 -7.46 -12.73 -9.54
C ALA A 165 -7.84 -12.61 -8.04
N LEU A 166 -7.15 -11.73 -7.30
CA LEU A 166 -7.45 -11.40 -5.92
C LEU A 166 -8.86 -10.83 -5.78
N SER A 167 -9.23 -9.85 -6.60
CA SER A 167 -10.56 -9.22 -6.58
C SER A 167 -11.69 -10.23 -6.83
N VAL A 168 -11.50 -11.12 -7.80
CA VAL A 168 -12.44 -12.21 -8.07
C VAL A 168 -12.56 -13.17 -6.87
N SER A 169 -11.43 -13.55 -6.28
CA SER A 169 -11.40 -14.40 -5.09
C SER A 169 -12.15 -13.78 -3.91
N ILE A 170 -11.90 -12.49 -3.62
CA ILE A 170 -12.58 -11.74 -2.56
C ILE A 170 -14.10 -11.68 -2.82
N SER A 171 -14.51 -11.32 -4.04
CA SER A 171 -15.92 -11.26 -4.43
C SER A 171 -16.63 -12.59 -4.21
N ASN A 172 -15.99 -13.71 -4.59
CA ASN A 172 -16.53 -15.04 -4.38
C ASN A 172 -16.70 -15.40 -2.90
N LYS A 173 -15.70 -15.07 -2.05
CA LYS A 173 -15.78 -15.29 -0.59
C LYS A 173 -16.91 -14.51 0.05
N LEU A 174 -17.14 -13.27 -0.39
CA LEU A 174 -18.15 -12.36 0.13
C LEU A 174 -19.57 -12.61 -0.46
N SER A 175 -19.73 -13.47 -1.46
CA SER A 175 -21.03 -13.71 -2.12
C SER A 175 -22.09 -14.30 -1.19
N ALA A 176 -21.70 -15.09 -0.19
CA ALA A 176 -22.59 -15.76 0.77
C ALA A 176 -22.83 -14.95 2.06
N ARG A 177 -22.47 -13.66 2.09
CA ARG A 177 -22.66 -12.82 3.27
C ARG A 177 -24.13 -12.61 3.59
N ARG A 178 -24.47 -12.57 4.90
CA ARG A 178 -25.83 -12.27 5.42
C ARG A 178 -26.00 -10.77 5.67
N THR A 179 -24.94 -10.10 6.06
CA THR A 179 -24.90 -8.65 6.26
C THR A 179 -23.80 -8.03 5.41
N ARG A 180 -23.90 -6.73 5.17
CA ARG A 180 -22.84 -5.94 4.52
C ARG A 180 -22.04 -5.08 5.49
N TYR A 181 -22.43 -5.04 6.76
CA TYR A 181 -21.84 -4.17 7.76
C TYR A 181 -20.73 -4.90 8.51
N PHE A 182 -19.61 -4.24 8.72
CA PHE A 182 -18.54 -4.71 9.59
C PHE A 182 -17.99 -3.56 10.43
N ILE A 183 -17.55 -3.85 11.66
CA ILE A 183 -17.09 -2.85 12.61
C ILE A 183 -15.57 -2.91 12.70
N VAL A 184 -14.93 -1.76 12.62
CA VAL A 184 -13.46 -1.59 12.70
C VAL A 184 -13.08 -0.59 13.79
N SER A 185 -11.91 -0.75 14.39
CA SER A 185 -11.39 0.21 15.36
C SER A 185 -10.94 1.52 14.69
N HIS A 186 -10.46 1.46 13.45
CA HIS A 186 -9.95 2.57 12.65
C HIS A 186 -10.42 2.45 11.20
N ALA A 187 -10.77 3.57 10.57
CA ALA A 187 -11.39 3.65 9.24
C ALA A 187 -10.40 3.38 8.08
N ALA A 188 -9.73 2.24 8.09
CA ALA A 188 -8.71 1.90 7.08
C ALA A 188 -9.22 1.05 5.89
N TRP A 189 -10.51 0.73 5.84
CA TRP A 189 -11.06 -0.25 4.89
C TRP A 189 -12.22 0.31 4.07
N GLY A 190 -12.35 1.64 3.97
CA GLY A 190 -13.43 2.31 3.25
C GLY A 190 -13.44 1.95 1.77
N TYR A 191 -12.32 2.03 1.07
CA TYR A 191 -12.21 1.68 -0.35
C TYR A 191 -12.37 0.18 -0.62
N PHE A 192 -11.97 -0.69 0.33
CA PHE A 192 -12.30 -2.11 0.27
C PHE A 192 -13.82 -2.32 0.36
N ALA A 193 -14.46 -1.67 1.31
CA ALA A 193 -15.90 -1.76 1.50
C ALA A 193 -16.66 -1.28 0.25
N GLU A 194 -16.25 -0.15 -0.33
CA GLU A 194 -16.83 0.37 -1.56
C GLU A 194 -16.71 -0.62 -2.71
N GLN A 195 -15.49 -1.15 -2.98
CA GLN A 195 -15.24 -2.06 -4.09
C GLN A 195 -16.08 -3.34 -3.99
N PHE A 196 -16.30 -3.86 -2.77
CA PHE A 196 -16.99 -5.15 -2.57
C PHE A 196 -18.44 -5.03 -2.06
N GLY A 197 -19.02 -3.82 -2.07
CA GLY A 197 -20.41 -3.58 -1.69
C GLY A 197 -20.67 -3.81 -0.20
N LEU A 198 -19.71 -3.48 0.65
CA LEU A 198 -19.78 -3.54 2.12
C LEU A 198 -19.99 -2.14 2.70
N VAL A 199 -20.22 -2.06 4.00
CA VAL A 199 -20.29 -0.81 4.77
C VAL A 199 -19.40 -0.95 6.00
N GLN A 200 -18.36 -0.13 6.06
CA GLN A 200 -17.50 -0.01 7.22
C GLN A 200 -18.16 0.89 8.29
N LEU A 201 -18.18 0.43 9.53
CA LEU A 201 -18.53 1.21 10.70
C LEU A 201 -17.27 1.37 11.55
N ALA A 202 -16.74 2.59 11.67
CA ALA A 202 -15.47 2.84 12.34
C ALA A 202 -15.66 3.52 13.70
N LEU A 203 -14.88 3.08 14.70
CA LEU A 203 -14.83 3.71 16.04
C LEU A 203 -13.99 4.98 16.03
N GLU A 204 -13.03 5.06 15.13
CA GLU A 204 -12.15 6.20 14.98
C GLU A 204 -11.92 6.45 13.48
N GLU A 205 -11.94 7.71 13.09
CA GLU A 205 -11.70 8.17 11.73
C GLU A 205 -10.85 9.45 11.78
N ASN A 206 -9.76 9.49 11.02
CA ASN A 206 -8.84 10.64 10.92
C ASN A 206 -8.36 11.17 12.30
N GLY A 207 -8.02 10.28 13.22
CA GLY A 207 -7.54 10.63 14.56
C GLY A 207 -8.65 11.10 15.53
N LYS A 208 -9.92 11.04 15.12
CA LYS A 208 -11.07 11.46 15.96
C LYS A 208 -11.92 10.25 16.33
N GLU A 209 -12.15 10.03 17.62
CA GLU A 209 -13.10 9.01 18.08
C GLU A 209 -14.55 9.39 17.69
N SER A 210 -15.33 8.38 17.34
CA SER A 210 -16.75 8.53 17.05
C SER A 210 -17.48 9.14 18.24
N GLY A 211 -18.30 10.15 17.98
CA GLY A 211 -19.11 10.80 19.01
C GLY A 211 -20.16 9.85 19.60
N PRO A 212 -20.75 10.20 20.78
CA PRO A 212 -21.71 9.34 21.47
C PRO A 212 -22.90 8.91 20.61
N ARG A 213 -23.39 9.78 19.74
CA ARG A 213 -24.52 9.48 18.83
C ARG A 213 -24.13 8.43 17.80
N SER A 214 -22.98 8.59 17.13
CA SER A 214 -22.48 7.62 16.15
C SER A 214 -22.22 6.25 16.78
N LEU A 215 -21.71 6.23 18.02
CA LEU A 215 -21.50 4.99 18.77
C LEU A 215 -22.83 4.28 19.08
N LEU A 216 -23.88 5.02 19.48
CA LEU A 216 -25.21 4.43 19.72
C LEU A 216 -25.84 3.89 18.43
N ASP A 217 -25.70 4.61 17.31
CA ASP A 217 -26.15 4.14 15.99
C ASP A 217 -25.39 2.87 15.56
N MET A 218 -24.09 2.81 15.79
CA MET A 218 -23.27 1.62 15.52
C MET A 218 -23.74 0.43 16.35
N ILE A 219 -23.98 0.60 17.65
CA ILE A 219 -24.48 -0.46 18.54
C ILE A 219 -25.84 -0.96 18.04
N ARG A 220 -26.76 -0.05 17.68
CA ARG A 220 -28.07 -0.41 17.12
C ARG A 220 -27.92 -1.26 15.86
N VAL A 221 -27.12 -0.81 14.88
CA VAL A 221 -26.88 -1.57 13.65
C VAL A 221 -26.23 -2.92 13.95
N ALA A 222 -25.27 -2.97 14.88
CA ALA A 222 -24.63 -4.23 15.27
C ALA A 222 -25.63 -5.26 15.82
N HIS A 223 -26.60 -4.85 16.64
CA HIS A 223 -27.64 -5.73 17.15
C HIS A 223 -28.63 -6.16 16.05
N GLU A 224 -29.08 -5.22 15.20
CA GLU A 224 -29.99 -5.50 14.09
C GLU A 224 -29.38 -6.51 13.09
N GLU A 225 -28.12 -6.34 12.76
CA GLU A 225 -27.36 -7.15 11.79
C GLU A 225 -26.65 -8.37 12.43
N LYS A 226 -26.75 -8.53 13.76
CA LYS A 226 -26.12 -9.61 14.54
C LYS A 226 -24.61 -9.68 14.33
N ILE A 227 -23.94 -8.54 14.45
CA ILE A 227 -22.49 -8.44 14.32
C ILE A 227 -21.83 -8.85 15.64
N HIS A 228 -21.04 -9.93 15.62
CA HIS A 228 -20.30 -10.47 16.75
C HIS A 228 -18.78 -10.45 16.53
N THR A 229 -18.31 -9.63 15.58
CA THR A 229 -16.88 -9.45 15.31
C THR A 229 -16.55 -7.98 15.21
N LEU A 230 -15.51 -7.55 15.95
CA LEU A 230 -14.92 -6.24 15.85
C LEU A 230 -13.50 -6.39 15.32
N PHE A 231 -13.22 -5.77 14.20
CA PHE A 231 -11.88 -5.77 13.61
C PHE A 231 -11.03 -4.65 14.19
N MET A 232 -9.83 -4.99 14.62
CA MET A 232 -8.94 -4.07 15.31
C MET A 232 -7.64 -3.90 14.55
N VAL A 233 -7.27 -2.67 14.30
CA VAL A 233 -5.92 -2.32 13.84
C VAL A 233 -5.03 -2.18 15.08
N LYS A 234 -3.88 -2.87 15.07
CA LYS A 234 -3.00 -3.01 16.24
C LYS A 234 -2.58 -1.69 16.87
N GLN A 235 -2.37 -0.67 16.06
CA GLN A 235 -1.99 0.67 16.49
C GLN A 235 -3.13 1.43 17.21
N TYR A 236 -4.39 0.96 17.07
CA TYR A 236 -5.61 1.61 17.57
C TYR A 236 -6.33 0.78 18.63
N GLN A 237 -5.57 0.22 19.58
CA GLN A 237 -6.10 -0.49 20.75
C GLN A 237 -6.53 0.48 21.83
N THR A 238 -7.78 0.93 21.80
CA THR A 238 -8.33 1.84 22.83
C THR A 238 -9.22 1.12 23.85
N PRO A 239 -9.46 1.69 25.04
CA PRO A 239 -10.44 1.17 25.99
C PRO A 239 -11.86 1.08 25.41
N VAL A 240 -12.21 1.96 24.46
CA VAL A 240 -13.52 2.00 23.78
C VAL A 240 -13.72 0.72 22.95
N VAL A 241 -12.70 0.25 22.24
CA VAL A 241 -12.74 -1.00 21.47
C VAL A 241 -13.11 -2.18 22.37
N LYS A 242 -12.47 -2.31 23.55
CA LYS A 242 -12.74 -3.38 24.51
C LYS A 242 -14.12 -3.28 25.15
N SER A 243 -14.59 -2.04 25.37
CA SER A 243 -15.92 -1.81 25.94
C SER A 243 -17.02 -2.15 24.95
N LEU A 244 -16.88 -1.73 23.69
CA LEU A 244 -17.81 -2.07 22.64
C LEU A 244 -17.84 -3.59 22.34
N ALA A 245 -16.70 -4.24 22.31
CA ALA A 245 -16.64 -5.69 22.12
C ALA A 245 -17.42 -6.45 23.22
N ARG A 246 -17.33 -6.00 24.48
CA ARG A 246 -18.11 -6.57 25.58
C ARG A 246 -19.62 -6.29 25.44
N GLU A 247 -20.00 -5.07 25.07
CA GLU A 247 -21.39 -4.69 24.86
C GLU A 247 -22.09 -5.51 23.76
N LEU A 248 -21.33 -5.82 22.70
CA LEU A 248 -21.83 -6.58 21.53
C LEU A 248 -21.65 -8.09 21.66
N ASP A 249 -21.06 -8.58 22.75
CA ASP A 249 -20.59 -9.98 22.87
C ASP A 249 -19.76 -10.39 21.63
N ALA A 250 -18.85 -9.49 21.23
CA ALA A 250 -18.09 -9.62 20.00
C ALA A 250 -16.67 -10.10 20.25
N VAL A 251 -16.16 -10.95 19.33
CA VAL A 251 -14.75 -11.33 19.27
C VAL A 251 -13.95 -10.22 18.61
N ILE A 252 -12.79 -9.88 19.17
CA ILE A 252 -11.84 -8.96 18.55
C ILE A 252 -10.91 -9.74 17.63
N VAL A 253 -10.84 -9.34 16.35
CA VAL A 253 -9.96 -9.92 15.34
C VAL A 253 -9.02 -8.83 14.85
N GLU A 254 -7.71 -9.12 14.86
CA GLU A 254 -6.70 -8.17 14.38
C GLU A 254 -6.63 -8.18 12.85
N MET A 255 -6.62 -6.98 12.24
CA MET A 255 -6.36 -6.74 10.83
C MET A 255 -5.26 -5.69 10.68
N ASP A 256 -4.33 -5.91 9.75
CA ASP A 256 -3.23 -4.99 9.49
C ASP A 256 -3.36 -4.36 8.09
N PRO A 257 -3.68 -3.05 7.99
CA PRO A 257 -3.73 -2.35 6.70
C PRO A 257 -2.34 -2.03 6.13
N LEU A 258 -1.27 -2.23 6.92
CA LEU A 258 0.11 -1.84 6.59
C LEU A 258 1.06 -3.03 6.44
N ALA A 259 0.54 -4.24 6.23
CA ALA A 259 1.37 -5.43 6.05
C ALA A 259 2.27 -5.33 4.80
N ASP A 260 3.53 -5.77 4.92
CA ASP A 260 4.52 -5.76 3.84
C ASP A 260 4.09 -6.64 2.66
N ASP A 261 3.56 -7.84 2.93
CA ASP A 261 3.00 -8.72 1.90
C ASP A 261 1.53 -8.40 1.68
N TYR A 262 1.28 -7.40 0.84
CA TYR A 262 -0.06 -6.91 0.52
C TYR A 262 -0.98 -8.01 -0.01
N LEU A 263 -0.54 -8.82 -0.99
CA LEU A 263 -1.39 -9.82 -1.62
C LEU A 263 -1.81 -10.91 -0.63
N ALA A 264 -0.87 -11.44 0.15
CA ALA A 264 -1.17 -12.43 1.18
C ALA A 264 -2.07 -11.84 2.28
N ASN A 265 -1.81 -10.61 2.70
CA ASN A 265 -2.62 -9.93 3.71
C ASN A 265 -4.07 -9.74 3.25
N MET A 266 -4.30 -9.32 2.00
CA MET A 266 -5.65 -9.12 1.48
C MET A 266 -6.45 -10.44 1.40
N VAL A 267 -5.77 -11.57 1.18
CA VAL A 267 -6.39 -12.90 1.30
C VAL A 267 -6.85 -13.16 2.73
N VAL A 268 -5.97 -12.93 3.72
CA VAL A 268 -6.29 -13.10 5.15
C VAL A 268 -7.44 -12.20 5.59
N VAL A 269 -7.35 -10.90 5.27
CA VAL A 269 -8.40 -9.91 5.57
C VAL A 269 -9.75 -10.31 4.97
N SER A 270 -9.75 -10.74 3.70
CA SER A 270 -10.99 -11.18 3.05
C SER A 270 -11.60 -12.43 3.69
N ASP A 271 -10.77 -13.38 4.16
CA ASP A 271 -11.22 -14.56 4.88
C ASP A 271 -11.83 -14.21 6.25
N GLN A 272 -11.18 -13.30 6.98
CA GLN A 272 -11.65 -12.81 8.28
C GLN A 272 -13.00 -12.07 8.12
N ILE A 273 -13.11 -11.14 7.18
CA ILE A 273 -14.36 -10.39 6.92
C ILE A 273 -15.45 -11.36 6.45
N ALA A 274 -15.19 -12.22 5.47
CA ALA A 274 -16.18 -13.18 4.97
C ALA A 274 -16.65 -14.16 6.07
N GLY A 275 -15.76 -14.56 6.98
CA GLY A 275 -16.09 -15.38 8.14
C GLY A 275 -17.04 -14.68 9.11
N ALA A 276 -16.81 -13.39 9.36
CA ALA A 276 -17.61 -12.57 10.28
C ALA A 276 -18.99 -12.18 9.72
N LEU A 277 -19.15 -12.16 8.40
CA LEU A 277 -20.38 -11.74 7.72
C LEU A 277 -21.35 -12.91 7.39
N LYS A 278 -21.06 -14.15 7.84
CA LYS A 278 -21.89 -15.36 7.60
C LYS A 278 -23.09 -15.50 8.51
#